data_0558b6c0d4021a65b07a7c13e1ec2286
#
_entry.id   0558b6c0d4021a65b07a7c13e1ec2286
#
_cell.length_a   1.000
_cell.length_b   1.000
_cell.length_c   1.000
_cell.angle_alpha   90.00
_cell.angle_beta   90.00
_cell.angle_gamma   90.00
#
_symmetry.space_group_name_H-M   'P 1'
#
loop_
_entity.id
_entity.type
_entity.pdbx_description
1 polymer ?
#
loop_
_entity_poly.entity_id
_entity_poly.type
_entity_poly.pdbx_seq_one_letter_code
_entity_poly.pdbx_strand_id
1 'polypeptide(L)'
;MSEIKLMRVCFGGVELKVPEIWHVETEMYTEPDGRECAMIDISAVAGDPRSVVISYGPMPEGSDALIEAEDTYADLIGENGQQPDESPIAEYDFLGRTAFGFELETEDNLACNFICVSVGSEDACKLLTVLTTAGTYEDIDDLLDLIEENVVLQ
;
A
#
# COMPACT_ATOMS: atom_id res chain seq x y z
N MET A 1 -12.32 29.09 5.90
CA MET A 1 -11.69 27.96 5.23
C MET A 1 -10.69 27.30 6.17
N SER A 2 -10.96 26.08 6.54
CA SER A 2 -10.07 25.38 7.47
C SER A 2 -8.96 24.71 6.68
N GLU A 3 -7.74 24.98 7.04
CA GLU A 3 -6.60 24.26 6.49
C GLU A 3 -6.53 22.87 7.12
N ILE A 4 -6.29 21.85 6.30
CA ILE A 4 -6.08 20.50 6.81
C ILE A 4 -4.70 20.48 7.45
N LYS A 5 -4.66 20.21 8.76
CA LYS A 5 -3.39 20.02 9.45
C LYS A 5 -2.90 18.62 9.22
N LEU A 6 -1.65 18.51 8.83
CA LEU A 6 -1.00 17.23 8.63
C LEU A 6 -0.09 16.91 9.80
N MET A 7 -0.07 15.65 10.21
CA MET A 7 0.89 15.17 11.19
C MET A 7 1.93 14.28 10.50
N ARG A 8 3.14 14.30 11.05
CA ARG A 8 4.24 13.50 10.55
C ARG A 8 4.23 12.14 11.21
N VAL A 9 4.35 11.09 10.40
CA VAL A 9 4.45 9.70 10.86
C VAL A 9 5.80 9.16 10.42
N CYS A 10 6.59 8.66 11.38
CA CYS A 10 7.87 8.01 11.11
C CYS A 10 7.89 6.64 11.75
N PHE A 11 8.03 5.59 10.97
CA PHE A 11 8.09 4.23 11.49
C PHE A 11 8.74 3.28 10.48
N GLY A 12 9.67 2.45 10.94
CA GLY A 12 10.24 1.36 10.15
C GLY A 12 10.93 1.77 8.85
N GLY A 13 11.46 3.00 8.78
CA GLY A 13 12.10 3.51 7.58
C GLY A 13 11.15 4.25 6.64
N VAL A 14 9.89 4.43 7.06
CA VAL A 14 8.88 5.16 6.29
C VAL A 14 8.54 6.45 7.02
N GLU A 15 8.58 7.56 6.31
CA GLU A 15 8.14 8.85 6.81
C GLU A 15 7.09 9.41 5.86
N LEU A 16 5.95 9.85 6.40
CA LEU A 16 4.91 10.46 5.60
C LEU A 16 4.11 11.45 6.44
N LYS A 17 3.25 12.21 5.77
CA LYS A 17 2.34 13.14 6.42
C LYS A 17 0.90 12.75 6.10
N VAL A 18 0.06 12.71 7.12
CA VAL A 18 -1.36 12.38 6.98
C VAL A 18 -2.18 13.40 7.76
N PRO A 19 -3.48 13.58 7.45
CA PRO A 19 -4.32 14.47 8.21
C PRO A 19 -4.28 14.14 9.70
N GLU A 20 -4.11 15.15 10.53
CA GLU A 20 -3.93 15.02 11.98
C GLU A 20 -5.10 14.28 12.66
N ILE A 21 -6.31 14.43 12.11
CA ILE A 21 -7.51 13.81 12.68
C ILE A 21 -7.66 12.34 12.32
N TRP A 22 -6.82 11.81 11.43
CA TRP A 22 -6.88 10.40 11.04
C TRP A 22 -6.18 9.54 12.10
N HIS A 23 -6.64 8.29 12.21
CA HIS A 23 -6.06 7.32 13.14
C HIS A 23 -4.90 6.59 12.47
N VAL A 24 -3.78 6.46 13.20
CA VAL A 24 -2.59 5.76 12.71
C VAL A 24 -2.17 4.71 13.72
N GLU A 25 -1.99 3.49 13.25
CA GLU A 25 -1.42 2.40 14.04
C GLU A 25 -0.16 1.89 13.34
N THR A 26 0.86 1.55 14.11
CA THR A 26 2.12 1.05 13.58
C THR A 26 2.50 -0.25 14.28
N GLU A 27 3.08 -1.18 13.52
CA GLU A 27 3.46 -2.48 14.05
C GLU A 27 4.63 -3.05 13.24
N MET A 28 5.58 -3.66 13.94
CA MET A 28 6.57 -4.51 13.28
C MET A 28 6.05 -5.94 13.29
N TYR A 29 6.18 -6.63 12.17
CA TYR A 29 5.76 -8.02 12.08
C TYR A 29 6.84 -8.85 11.39
N THR A 30 6.82 -10.17 11.66
CA THR A 30 7.78 -11.10 11.07
C THR A 30 7.05 -11.99 10.07
N GLU A 31 7.53 -11.99 8.83
CA GLU A 31 7.01 -12.87 7.80
C GLU A 31 7.44 -14.32 8.05
N PRO A 32 6.73 -15.33 7.49
CA PRO A 32 7.09 -16.73 7.66
C PRO A 32 8.54 -17.07 7.27
N ASP A 33 9.13 -16.31 6.36
CA ASP A 33 10.53 -16.50 5.94
C ASP A 33 11.55 -15.80 6.86
N GLY A 34 11.10 -15.17 7.94
CA GLY A 34 11.95 -14.53 8.94
C GLY A 34 12.22 -13.05 8.71
N ARG A 35 11.70 -12.47 7.59
CA ARG A 35 11.89 -11.03 7.33
C ARG A 35 11.07 -10.19 8.31
N GLU A 36 11.68 -9.14 8.84
CA GLU A 36 10.98 -8.18 9.69
C GLU A 36 10.53 -7.00 8.81
N CYS A 37 9.23 -6.70 8.87
CA CYS A 37 8.61 -5.65 8.08
C CYS A 37 7.85 -4.68 8.96
N ALA A 38 7.81 -3.42 8.54
CA ALA A 38 7.00 -2.41 9.22
C ALA A 38 5.63 -2.32 8.55
N MET A 39 4.59 -2.16 9.36
CA MET A 39 3.24 -1.91 8.87
C MET A 39 2.71 -0.60 9.46
N ILE A 40 2.15 0.24 8.62
CA ILE A 40 1.50 1.47 9.03
C ILE A 40 0.06 1.41 8.52
N ASP A 41 -0.89 1.39 9.44
CA ASP A 41 -2.32 1.34 9.15
C ASP A 41 -2.92 2.71 9.42
N ILE A 42 -3.45 3.34 8.39
CA ILE A 42 -4.00 4.69 8.46
C ILE A 42 -5.48 4.63 8.10
N SER A 43 -6.32 5.13 8.99
CA SER A 43 -7.78 5.17 8.78
C SER A 43 -8.30 6.57 8.95
N ALA A 44 -9.22 6.97 8.07
CA ALA A 44 -9.92 8.24 8.21
C ALA A 44 -10.85 8.20 9.41
N VAL A 45 -11.53 9.31 9.67
CA VAL A 45 -12.48 9.41 10.81
C VAL A 45 -13.64 8.44 10.64
N ALA A 46 -14.31 8.13 11.75
CA ALA A 46 -15.46 7.21 11.74
C ALA A 46 -16.51 7.63 10.70
N GLY A 47 -16.99 6.67 9.92
CA GLY A 47 -17.96 6.91 8.84
C GLY A 47 -17.33 7.23 7.48
N ASP A 48 -16.01 7.45 7.44
CA ASP A 48 -15.27 7.68 6.19
C ASP A 48 -14.53 6.39 5.83
N PRO A 49 -14.79 5.78 4.65
CA PRO A 49 -14.21 4.50 4.30
C PRO A 49 -12.73 4.57 3.88
N ARG A 50 -12.16 5.76 3.79
CA ARG A 50 -10.77 5.91 3.32
C ARG A 50 -9.79 5.31 4.31
N SER A 51 -8.91 4.44 3.80
CA SER A 51 -7.84 3.84 4.59
C SER A 51 -6.66 3.50 3.71
N VAL A 52 -5.48 3.45 4.33
CA VAL A 52 -4.25 3.08 3.66
C VAL A 52 -3.46 2.16 4.59
N VAL A 53 -2.99 1.03 4.05
CA VAL A 53 -2.07 0.15 4.76
C VAL A 53 -0.76 0.13 3.99
N ILE A 54 0.30 0.56 4.64
CA ILE A 54 1.65 0.59 4.06
C ILE A 54 2.48 -0.50 4.73
N SER A 55 3.18 -1.29 3.92
CA SER A 55 4.10 -2.29 4.41
C SER A 55 5.47 -2.06 3.78
N TYR A 56 6.52 -2.12 4.57
CA TYR A 56 7.88 -1.83 4.09
C TYR A 56 8.89 -2.74 4.79
N GLY A 57 9.68 -3.44 4.00
CA GLY A 57 10.70 -4.33 4.53
C GLY A 57 11.57 -4.92 3.43
N PRO A 58 12.46 -5.85 3.78
CA PRO A 58 13.32 -6.48 2.77
C PRO A 58 12.51 -7.21 1.71
N MET A 59 12.96 -7.16 0.46
CA MET A 59 12.37 -7.95 -0.61
C MET A 59 12.58 -9.45 -0.33
N PRO A 60 11.55 -10.29 -0.52
CA PRO A 60 11.76 -11.75 -0.40
C PRO A 60 12.82 -12.21 -1.39
N GLU A 61 13.67 -13.16 -0.96
CA GLU A 61 14.71 -13.71 -1.80
C GLU A 61 14.10 -14.36 -3.06
N GLY A 62 14.63 -14.00 -4.22
CA GLY A 62 14.17 -14.56 -5.49
C GLY A 62 12.86 -13.96 -6.00
N SER A 63 12.36 -12.90 -5.37
CA SER A 63 11.10 -12.26 -5.75
C SER A 63 11.31 -10.85 -6.30
N ASP A 64 10.26 -10.26 -6.85
CA ASP A 64 10.24 -8.87 -7.29
C ASP A 64 8.82 -8.30 -7.12
N ALA A 65 8.65 -7.02 -7.43
CA ALA A 65 7.37 -6.35 -7.23
C ALA A 65 6.24 -6.99 -8.07
N LEU A 66 6.52 -7.44 -9.28
CA LEU A 66 5.51 -8.09 -10.11
C LEU A 66 5.04 -9.42 -9.49
N ILE A 67 5.99 -10.26 -9.07
CA ILE A 67 5.68 -11.53 -8.42
C ILE A 67 4.85 -11.31 -7.16
N GLU A 68 5.25 -10.33 -6.33
CA GLU A 68 4.53 -10.02 -5.08
C GLU A 68 3.12 -9.51 -5.36
N ALA A 69 2.92 -8.72 -6.41
CA ALA A 69 1.59 -8.26 -6.79
C ALA A 69 0.72 -9.42 -7.27
N GLU A 70 1.27 -10.32 -8.07
CA GLU A 70 0.55 -11.51 -8.54
C GLU A 70 0.15 -12.43 -7.38
N ASP A 71 1.08 -12.68 -6.46
CA ASP A 71 0.82 -13.54 -5.29
C ASP A 71 -0.25 -12.93 -4.39
N THR A 72 -0.20 -11.63 -4.14
CA THR A 72 -1.20 -10.93 -3.32
C THR A 72 -2.57 -10.99 -3.97
N TYR A 73 -2.63 -10.80 -5.29
CA TYR A 73 -3.88 -10.90 -6.02
C TYR A 73 -4.48 -12.31 -5.90
N ALA A 74 -3.65 -13.34 -6.07
CA ALA A 74 -4.09 -14.72 -5.95
C ALA A 74 -4.62 -15.03 -4.56
N ASP A 75 -3.98 -14.53 -3.51
CA ASP A 75 -4.41 -14.70 -2.13
C ASP A 75 -5.78 -14.05 -1.89
N LEU A 76 -5.97 -12.82 -2.36
CA LEU A 76 -7.23 -12.09 -2.18
C LEU A 76 -8.37 -12.70 -2.98
N ILE A 77 -8.12 -13.10 -4.23
CA ILE A 77 -9.12 -13.73 -5.08
C ILE A 77 -9.45 -15.14 -4.57
N GLY A 78 -8.43 -15.88 -4.11
CA GLY A 78 -8.63 -17.21 -3.56
C GLY A 78 -9.57 -17.22 -2.36
N GLU A 79 -9.51 -16.21 -1.51
CA GLU A 79 -10.40 -16.05 -0.37
C GLU A 79 -11.85 -15.82 -0.81
N ASN A 80 -12.05 -15.15 -1.94
CA ASN A 80 -13.37 -14.83 -2.47
C ASN A 80 -13.86 -15.84 -3.51
N GLY A 81 -13.06 -16.85 -3.84
CA GLY A 81 -13.46 -17.92 -4.73
C GLY A 81 -13.59 -17.55 -6.20
N GLN A 82 -13.10 -16.38 -6.59
CA GLN A 82 -13.13 -15.93 -7.98
C GLN A 82 -11.73 -15.96 -8.57
N GLN A 83 -11.57 -16.60 -9.73
CA GLN A 83 -10.32 -16.55 -10.47
C GLN A 83 -10.61 -15.86 -11.81
N PRO A 84 -9.99 -14.72 -12.08
CA PRO A 84 -10.15 -14.07 -13.37
C PRO A 84 -9.41 -14.85 -14.46
N ASP A 85 -9.93 -14.82 -15.67
CA ASP A 85 -9.32 -15.47 -16.81
C ASP A 85 -8.00 -14.83 -17.24
N GLU A 86 -7.81 -13.57 -16.88
CA GLU A 86 -6.59 -12.80 -17.19
C GLU A 86 -6.03 -12.17 -15.92
N SER A 87 -4.70 -12.02 -15.88
CA SER A 87 -4.06 -11.31 -14.77
C SER A 87 -4.42 -9.83 -14.84
N PRO A 88 -5.03 -9.26 -13.79
CA PRO A 88 -5.38 -7.85 -13.76
C PRO A 88 -4.21 -6.95 -13.34
N ILE A 89 -3.01 -7.52 -13.23
CA ILE A 89 -1.85 -6.76 -12.77
C ILE A 89 -1.49 -5.71 -13.81
N ALA A 90 -1.46 -4.45 -13.37
CA ALA A 90 -1.13 -3.31 -14.20
C ALA A 90 0.18 -2.66 -13.74
N GLU A 91 0.81 -1.92 -14.62
CA GLU A 91 1.99 -1.13 -14.30
C GLU A 91 1.54 0.27 -13.92
N TYR A 92 2.18 0.81 -12.89
CA TYR A 92 1.95 2.18 -12.42
C TYR A 92 3.29 2.89 -12.28
N ASP A 93 3.26 4.22 -12.41
CA ASP A 93 4.37 5.06 -12.01
C ASP A 93 4.14 5.48 -10.56
N PHE A 94 5.06 5.11 -9.68
CA PHE A 94 4.97 5.48 -8.28
C PHE A 94 6.36 5.77 -7.72
N LEU A 95 6.55 6.94 -7.15
CA LEU A 95 7.85 7.40 -6.64
C LEU A 95 8.95 7.40 -7.71
N GLY A 96 8.57 7.66 -8.97
CA GLY A 96 9.52 7.66 -10.07
C GLY A 96 10.01 6.27 -10.46
N ARG A 97 9.30 5.22 -10.04
CA ARG A 97 9.66 3.82 -10.29
C ARG A 97 8.47 3.10 -10.90
N THR A 98 8.74 1.97 -11.56
CA THR A 98 7.68 1.11 -12.06
C THR A 98 7.12 0.29 -10.90
N ALA A 99 5.84 0.45 -10.62
CA ALA A 99 5.13 -0.32 -9.62
C ALA A 99 4.16 -1.28 -10.30
N PHE A 100 3.79 -2.34 -9.62
CA PHE A 100 2.83 -3.34 -10.11
C PHE A 100 1.70 -3.48 -9.12
N GLY A 101 0.49 -3.54 -9.62
CA GLY A 101 -0.66 -3.63 -8.74
C GLY A 101 -1.95 -3.94 -9.47
N PHE A 102 -3.05 -3.80 -8.74
CA PHE A 102 -4.37 -4.11 -9.26
C PHE A 102 -5.44 -3.32 -8.53
N GLU A 103 -6.62 -3.27 -9.15
CA GLU A 103 -7.80 -2.64 -8.56
C GLU A 103 -8.85 -3.71 -8.32
N LEU A 104 -9.57 -3.60 -7.20
CA LEU A 104 -10.64 -4.51 -6.82
C LEU A 104 -11.82 -3.72 -6.26
N GLU A 105 -13.01 -4.33 -6.28
CA GLU A 105 -14.12 -3.86 -5.48
C GLU A 105 -14.30 -4.84 -4.32
N THR A 106 -14.54 -4.31 -3.12
CA THR A 106 -14.79 -5.13 -1.94
C THR A 106 -16.24 -5.58 -1.91
N GLU A 107 -16.58 -6.51 -1.01
CA GLU A 107 -17.95 -6.96 -0.81
C GLU A 107 -18.89 -5.81 -0.39
N ASP A 108 -18.33 -4.78 0.25
CA ASP A 108 -19.07 -3.59 0.67
C ASP A 108 -19.17 -2.52 -0.42
N ASN A 109 -18.80 -2.86 -1.66
CA ASN A 109 -18.78 -1.96 -2.82
C ASN A 109 -17.79 -0.78 -2.65
N LEU A 110 -16.72 -1.00 -1.91
CA LEU A 110 -15.64 -0.02 -1.81
C LEU A 110 -14.60 -0.26 -2.90
N ALA A 111 -13.99 0.82 -3.37
CA ALA A 111 -12.86 0.73 -4.28
C ALA A 111 -11.60 0.37 -3.49
N CYS A 112 -10.76 -0.46 -4.08
CA CYS A 112 -9.52 -0.90 -3.46
C CYS A 112 -8.41 -0.94 -4.51
N ASN A 113 -7.23 -0.45 -4.15
CA ASN A 113 -6.05 -0.49 -5.02
C ASN A 113 -4.86 -1.02 -4.23
N PHE A 114 -4.10 -1.92 -4.82
CA PHE A 114 -2.88 -2.46 -4.25
C PHE A 114 -1.72 -2.20 -5.20
N ILE A 115 -0.62 -1.68 -4.66
CA ILE A 115 0.59 -1.38 -5.42
C ILE A 115 1.80 -1.94 -4.69
N CYS A 116 2.69 -2.59 -5.44
CA CYS A 116 4.02 -3.02 -4.97
C CYS A 116 5.09 -2.30 -5.75
N VAL A 117 6.11 -1.84 -5.07
CA VAL A 117 7.28 -1.22 -5.72
C VAL A 117 8.57 -1.66 -5.05
N SER A 118 9.59 -1.92 -5.86
CA SER A 118 10.93 -2.23 -5.39
C SER A 118 11.69 -0.94 -5.12
N VAL A 119 12.33 -0.85 -3.96
CA VAL A 119 13.06 0.34 -3.54
C VAL A 119 14.48 -0.05 -3.13
N GLY A 120 15.45 0.75 -3.52
CA GLY A 120 16.84 0.52 -3.15
C GLY A 120 17.68 -0.08 -4.28
N SER A 121 18.83 -0.63 -3.91
CA SER A 121 19.76 -1.24 -4.86
C SER A 121 19.58 -2.76 -4.90
N GLU A 122 20.20 -3.42 -5.90
CA GLU A 122 20.15 -4.88 -6.01
C GLU A 122 20.67 -5.60 -4.75
N ASP A 123 21.64 -5.00 -4.06
CA ASP A 123 22.25 -5.57 -2.85
C ASP A 123 21.39 -5.32 -1.58
N ALA A 124 20.51 -4.33 -1.63
CA ALA A 124 19.68 -3.94 -0.48
C ALA A 124 18.28 -3.54 -0.96
N CYS A 125 17.64 -4.44 -1.69
CA CYS A 125 16.31 -4.20 -2.24
C CYS A 125 15.25 -4.37 -1.17
N LYS A 126 14.34 -3.40 -1.10
CA LYS A 126 13.19 -3.43 -0.19
C LYS A 126 11.90 -3.41 -0.98
N LEU A 127 10.87 -3.96 -0.39
CA LEU A 127 9.53 -4.00 -0.96
C LEU A 127 8.64 -3.02 -0.20
N LEU A 128 8.05 -2.09 -0.94
CA LEU A 128 7.01 -1.21 -0.41
C LEU A 128 5.67 -1.65 -0.98
N THR A 129 4.69 -1.87 -0.13
CA THR A 129 3.34 -2.17 -0.56
C THR A 129 2.39 -1.11 -0.03
N VAL A 130 1.42 -0.72 -0.85
CA VAL A 130 0.41 0.27 -0.47
C VAL A 130 -0.96 -0.27 -0.84
N LEU A 131 -1.78 -0.56 0.16
CA LEU A 131 -3.17 -0.99 -0.02
C LEU A 131 -4.07 0.17 0.34
N THR A 132 -4.80 0.69 -0.62
CA THR A 132 -5.67 1.86 -0.45
C THR A 132 -7.12 1.46 -0.65
N THR A 133 -7.99 1.88 0.26
CA THR A 133 -9.43 1.62 0.20
C THR A 133 -10.18 2.93 0.33
N ALA A 134 -11.21 3.12 -0.49
CA ALA A 134 -12.05 4.33 -0.44
C ALA A 134 -13.42 4.05 -1.05
N GLY A 135 -14.32 5.02 -0.97
CA GLY A 135 -15.66 4.88 -1.55
C GLY A 135 -15.67 4.95 -3.08
N THR A 136 -14.68 5.61 -3.68
CA THR A 136 -14.56 5.78 -5.13
C THR A 136 -13.11 5.67 -5.57
N TYR A 137 -12.88 5.38 -6.85
CA TYR A 137 -11.52 5.37 -7.41
C TYR A 137 -10.92 6.77 -7.47
N GLU A 138 -11.73 7.81 -7.55
CA GLU A 138 -11.24 9.20 -7.48
C GLU A 138 -10.59 9.47 -6.12
N ASP A 139 -11.21 9.02 -5.04
CA ASP A 139 -10.63 9.12 -3.69
C ASP A 139 -9.37 8.28 -3.56
N ILE A 140 -9.30 7.11 -4.21
CA ILE A 140 -8.09 6.28 -4.26
C ILE A 140 -6.94 7.08 -4.89
N ASP A 141 -7.19 7.71 -6.04
CA ASP A 141 -6.17 8.49 -6.74
C ASP A 141 -5.66 9.65 -5.87
N ASP A 142 -6.56 10.33 -5.17
CA ASP A 142 -6.20 11.42 -4.26
C ASP A 142 -5.32 10.92 -3.10
N LEU A 143 -5.64 9.75 -2.55
CA LEU A 143 -4.85 9.15 -1.47
C LEU A 143 -3.46 8.74 -1.96
N LEU A 144 -3.37 8.14 -3.14
CA LEU A 144 -2.09 7.74 -3.73
C LEU A 144 -1.21 8.96 -4.01
N ASP A 145 -1.80 10.04 -4.52
CA ASP A 145 -1.08 11.30 -4.75
C ASP A 145 -0.56 11.87 -3.43
N LEU A 146 -1.37 11.86 -2.39
CA LEU A 146 -0.97 12.33 -1.07
C LEU A 146 0.23 11.55 -0.54
N ILE A 147 0.21 10.23 -0.67
CA ILE A 147 1.31 9.37 -0.22
C ILE A 147 2.55 9.64 -1.06
N GLU A 148 2.41 9.64 -2.38
CA GLU A 148 3.55 9.83 -3.29
C GLU A 148 4.25 11.18 -3.06
N GLU A 149 3.48 12.23 -2.82
CA GLU A 149 4.03 13.59 -2.60
C GLU A 149 4.75 13.72 -1.27
N ASN A 150 4.38 12.93 -0.27
CA ASN A 150 4.83 13.12 1.11
C ASN A 150 5.74 12.02 1.65
N VAL A 151 5.75 10.84 1.02
CA VAL A 151 6.49 9.71 1.58
C VAL A 151 8.00 9.84 1.33
N VAL A 152 8.76 9.55 2.38
CA VAL A 152 10.23 9.46 2.30
C VAL A 152 10.63 8.09 2.84
N LEU A 153 11.44 7.37 2.10
CA LEU A 153 11.91 6.03 2.46
C LEU A 153 13.38 6.03 2.81
N GLN A 154 13.73 5.28 3.82
CA GLN A 154 15.11 5.13 4.29
C GLN A 154 15.65 3.74 4.04
#